data_b9ba484b53193f9fac6c8b654c77c05d
#
_entry.id   b9ba484b53193f9fac6c8b654c77c05d
#
_cell.length_a   1.000
_cell.length_b   1.000
_cell.length_c   1.000
_cell.angle_alpha   90.00
_cell.angle_beta   90.00
_cell.angle_gamma   90.00
#
_symmetry.space_group_name_H-M   'P 1'
#
loop_
_entity.id
_entity.type
_entity.pdbx_description
1 polymer ?
#
loop_
_entity_poly.entity_id
_entity_poly.type
_entity_poly.pdbx_seq_one_letter_code
_entity_poly.pdbx_strand_id
1 'polypeptide(L)'
;MKTYVLDTNVYLTEPKAIYAYEDSDIAIPTIVLDEIDKHKHRQDTVGFNARMVNRILDSLRSGGNYVDGIPLGEGKGKIYVAHYDDRHMPVGLYQDESDNKILAAAISLREK
;
A
#
# COMPACT_ATOMS: atom_id res chain seq x y z
N MET A 1 18.14 1.31 -4.18
CA MET A 1 16.95 1.09 -3.32
C MET A 1 15.76 0.65 -4.17
N LYS A 2 15.01 -0.31 -3.69
CA LYS A 2 13.82 -0.82 -4.40
C LYS A 2 12.56 -0.18 -3.83
N THR A 3 11.51 -0.15 -4.63
CA THR A 3 10.17 0.24 -4.18
C THR A 3 9.22 -0.93 -4.42
N TYR A 4 8.54 -1.35 -3.36
CA TYR A 4 7.56 -2.43 -3.44
C TYR A 4 6.15 -1.87 -3.38
N VAL A 5 5.27 -2.43 -4.20
CA VAL A 5 3.84 -2.17 -4.15
C VAL A 5 3.18 -3.49 -3.75
N LEU A 6 2.68 -3.55 -2.53
CA LEU A 6 2.08 -4.77 -1.99
C LEU A 6 0.59 -4.82 -2.33
N ASP A 7 0.12 -6.02 -2.71
CA ASP A 7 -1.29 -6.24 -2.98
C ASP A 7 -2.11 -6.14 -1.68
N THR A 8 -3.38 -5.80 -1.82
CA THR A 8 -4.33 -5.73 -0.70
C THR A 8 -4.30 -7.01 0.13
N ASN A 9 -4.26 -8.18 -0.52
CA ASN A 9 -4.26 -9.46 0.18
C ASN A 9 -3.04 -9.66 1.08
N VAL A 10 -1.91 -9.06 0.73
CA VAL A 10 -0.72 -9.11 1.58
C VAL A 10 -1.00 -8.43 2.92
N TYR A 11 -1.59 -7.24 2.87
CA TYR A 11 -1.94 -6.50 4.09
C TYR A 11 -2.98 -7.24 4.93
N LEU A 12 -3.96 -7.87 4.27
CA LEU A 12 -5.04 -8.56 4.97
C LEU A 12 -4.60 -9.90 5.55
N THR A 13 -3.47 -10.43 5.11
CA THR A 13 -2.88 -11.67 5.62
C THR A 13 -1.83 -11.39 6.68
N GLU A 14 -0.97 -10.38 6.45
CA GLU A 14 0.10 -10.02 7.37
C GLU A 14 0.20 -8.49 7.47
N PRO A 15 -0.49 -7.88 8.45
CA PRO A 15 -0.51 -6.42 8.58
C PRO A 15 0.86 -5.76 8.75
N LYS A 16 1.84 -6.51 9.24
CA LYS A 16 3.20 -5.99 9.46
C LYS A 16 4.12 -6.22 8.27
N ALA A 17 3.58 -6.62 7.12
CA ALA A 17 4.38 -6.93 5.94
C ALA A 17 5.26 -5.75 5.50
N ILE A 18 4.83 -4.51 5.75
CA ILE A 18 5.61 -3.33 5.39
C ILE A 18 6.98 -3.27 6.06
N TYR A 19 7.15 -3.98 7.18
CA TYR A 19 8.42 -4.02 7.91
C TYR A 19 9.34 -5.14 7.46
N ALA A 20 8.92 -5.96 6.50
CA ALA A 20 9.68 -7.15 6.08
C ALA A 20 10.77 -6.85 5.04
N TYR A 21 10.80 -5.65 4.48
CA TYR A 21 11.67 -5.32 3.34
C TYR A 21 12.78 -4.36 3.76
N GLU A 22 14.02 -4.85 3.74
CA GLU A 22 15.20 -4.05 4.06
C GLU A 22 15.57 -3.15 2.87
N ASP A 23 16.08 -1.96 3.16
CA ASP A 23 16.57 -1.01 2.14
C ASP A 23 15.56 -0.75 1.02
N SER A 24 14.29 -0.74 1.35
CA SER A 24 13.25 -0.63 0.33
C SER A 24 12.15 0.32 0.79
N ASP A 25 11.62 1.09 -0.16
CA ASP A 25 10.45 1.91 0.07
C ASP A 25 9.19 1.08 -0.17
N ILE A 26 8.13 1.44 0.52
CA ILE A 26 6.81 0.83 0.32
C ILE A 26 5.88 1.91 -0.22
N ALA A 27 5.34 1.70 -1.41
CA ALA A 27 4.33 2.56 -1.97
C ALA A 27 2.97 1.88 -1.79
N ILE A 28 2.04 2.56 -1.13
CA ILE A 28 0.70 2.02 -0.93
C ILE A 28 -0.28 2.79 -1.83
N PRO A 29 -0.84 2.13 -2.87
CA PRO A 29 -1.82 2.78 -3.74
C PRO A 29 -3.08 3.16 -2.99
N THR A 30 -3.70 4.27 -3.37
CA THR A 30 -4.96 4.69 -2.75
C THR A 30 -6.04 3.62 -2.86
N ILE A 31 -6.07 2.88 -3.97
CA ILE A 31 -7.05 1.80 -4.14
C ILE A 31 -6.86 0.69 -3.11
N VAL A 32 -5.61 0.42 -2.71
CA VAL A 32 -5.32 -0.57 -1.67
C VAL A 32 -5.85 -0.09 -0.33
N LEU A 33 -5.68 1.19 -0.01
CA LEU A 33 -6.25 1.77 1.21
C LEU A 33 -7.76 1.64 1.24
N ASP A 34 -8.42 1.91 0.12
CA ASP A 34 -9.87 1.78 0.01
C ASP A 34 -10.33 0.33 0.20
N GLU A 35 -9.60 -0.62 -0.39
CA GLU A 35 -9.92 -2.04 -0.26
C GLU A 35 -9.76 -2.52 1.18
N ILE A 36 -8.70 -2.08 1.86
CA ILE A 36 -8.49 -2.42 3.27
C ILE A 36 -9.64 -1.84 4.12
N ASP A 37 -10.02 -0.60 3.85
CA ASP A 37 -11.09 0.06 4.59
C ASP A 37 -12.42 -0.67 4.46
N LYS A 38 -12.71 -1.23 3.29
CA LYS A 38 -13.93 -2.01 3.07
C LYS A 38 -14.04 -3.24 3.97
N HIS A 39 -12.90 -3.81 4.38
CA HIS A 39 -12.87 -5.02 5.18
C HIS A 39 -12.86 -4.77 6.69
N LYS A 40 -12.69 -3.53 7.13
CA LYS A 40 -12.50 -3.24 8.56
C LYS A 40 -13.68 -3.60 9.46
N HIS A 41 -14.87 -3.72 8.89
CA HIS A 41 -16.09 -4.05 9.65
C HIS A 41 -16.37 -5.55 9.75
N ARG A 42 -15.56 -6.38 9.08
CA ARG A 42 -15.73 -7.83 9.15
C ARG A 42 -15.33 -8.33 10.54
N GLN A 43 -16.00 -9.40 10.98
CA GLN A 43 -15.76 -9.99 12.30
C GLN A 43 -14.90 -11.25 12.22
N ASP A 44 -14.16 -11.42 11.14
CA ASP A 44 -13.23 -12.53 10.95
C ASP A 44 -11.79 -12.02 11.00
N THR A 45 -10.83 -12.92 10.71
CA THR A 45 -9.40 -12.60 10.69
C THR A 45 -9.08 -11.47 9.71
N VAL A 46 -9.75 -11.45 8.56
CA VAL A 46 -9.54 -10.40 7.56
C VAL A 46 -9.90 -9.04 8.15
N GLY A 47 -11.04 -8.94 8.82
CA GLY A 47 -11.44 -7.67 9.45
C GLY A 47 -10.49 -7.27 10.57
N PHE A 48 -10.06 -8.22 11.38
CA PHE A 48 -9.05 -7.96 12.42
C PHE A 48 -7.77 -7.38 11.80
N ASN A 49 -7.28 -8.01 10.74
CA ASN A 49 -6.06 -7.56 10.09
C ASN A 49 -6.24 -6.20 9.42
N ALA A 50 -7.41 -5.92 8.82
CA ALA A 50 -7.70 -4.61 8.23
C ALA A 50 -7.63 -3.51 9.29
N ARG A 51 -8.21 -3.74 10.46
CA ARG A 51 -8.15 -2.78 11.57
C ARG A 51 -6.71 -2.62 12.09
N MET A 52 -5.94 -3.71 12.11
CA MET A 52 -4.53 -3.65 12.51
C MET A 52 -3.71 -2.80 11.54
N VAL A 53 -3.92 -2.96 10.23
CA VAL A 53 -3.25 -2.13 9.23
C VAL A 53 -3.58 -0.66 9.46
N ASN A 54 -4.86 -0.34 9.68
CA ASN A 54 -5.26 1.04 9.94
C ASN A 54 -4.57 1.63 11.16
N ARG A 55 -4.43 0.84 12.23
CA ARG A 55 -3.72 1.28 13.44
C ARG A 55 -2.24 1.52 13.17
N ILE A 56 -1.61 0.63 12.41
CA ILE A 56 -0.19 0.77 12.07
C ILE A 56 0.02 2.04 11.25
N LEU A 57 -0.79 2.24 10.20
CA LEU A 57 -0.68 3.41 9.35
C LEU A 57 -0.94 4.69 10.11
N ASP A 58 -1.89 4.66 11.04
CA ASP A 58 -2.21 5.83 11.85
C ASP A 58 -1.08 6.17 12.83
N SER A 59 -0.48 5.14 13.45
CA SER A 59 0.62 5.34 14.38
C SER A 59 1.86 5.91 13.69
N LEU A 60 2.08 5.59 12.42
CA LEU A 60 3.23 6.08 11.66
C LEU A 60 3.15 7.58 11.36
N ARG A 61 1.97 8.18 11.42
CA ARG A 61 1.79 9.60 11.13
C ARG A 61 2.55 10.52 12.07
N SER A 62 2.90 10.05 13.25
CA SER A 62 3.72 10.85 14.18
C SER A 62 5.13 11.09 13.65
N GLY A 63 5.60 10.27 12.72
CA GLY A 63 6.94 10.38 12.14
C GLY A 63 7.03 11.13 10.84
N GLY A 64 5.90 11.63 10.31
CA GLY A 64 5.90 12.35 9.04
C GLY A 64 4.54 12.33 8.37
N ASN A 65 4.54 12.49 7.06
CA ASN A 65 3.32 12.46 6.27
C ASN A 65 3.48 11.50 5.08
N TYR A 66 2.36 11.02 4.53
CA TYR A 66 2.37 10.03 3.47
C TYR A 66 2.66 10.59 2.08
N VAL A 67 2.72 11.90 1.93
CA VAL A 67 3.10 12.53 0.66
C VAL A 67 4.62 12.47 0.49
N ASP A 68 5.36 12.86 1.52
CA ASP A 68 6.82 12.87 1.50
C ASP A 68 7.42 11.52 1.86
N GLY A 69 6.66 10.68 2.55
CA GLY A 69 7.12 9.39 3.03
C GLY A 69 7.44 9.40 4.51
N ILE A 70 7.14 8.29 5.17
CA ILE A 70 7.38 8.13 6.60
C ILE A 70 8.42 7.02 6.79
N PRO A 71 9.53 7.27 7.49
CA PRO A 71 10.55 6.24 7.71
C PRO A 71 9.97 5.03 8.45
N LEU A 72 10.31 3.83 7.99
CA LEU A 72 9.83 2.58 8.57
C LEU A 72 10.75 2.04 9.67
N GLY A 73 11.93 2.59 9.81
CA GLY A 73 12.88 2.18 10.83
C GLY A 73 14.30 2.16 10.31
N GLU A 74 15.23 1.84 11.20
CA GLU A 74 16.65 1.74 10.85
C GLU A 74 16.86 0.60 9.85
N GLY A 75 17.63 0.88 8.80
CA GLY A 75 17.88 -0.10 7.74
C GLY A 75 16.73 -0.33 6.79
N LYS A 76 15.65 0.46 6.91
CA LYS A 76 14.47 0.35 6.07
C LYS A 76 14.25 1.64 5.28
N GLY A 77 13.42 1.59 4.25
CA GLY A 77 13.04 2.76 3.49
C GLY A 77 11.86 3.50 4.13
N LYS A 78 11.09 4.14 3.29
CA LYS A 78 9.92 4.94 3.69
C LYS A 78 8.64 4.31 3.15
N ILE A 79 7.52 4.62 3.80
CA ILE A 79 6.20 4.30 3.26
C ILE A 79 5.53 5.60 2.81
N TYR A 80 4.90 5.56 1.64
CA TYR A 80 4.16 6.71 1.13
C TYR A 80 2.95 6.24 0.32
N VAL A 81 1.96 7.14 0.19
CA VAL A 81 0.75 6.86 -0.58
C VAL A 81 0.99 7.23 -2.04
N ALA A 82 0.60 6.35 -2.95
CA ALA A 82 0.75 6.55 -4.38
C ALA A 82 -0.61 6.59 -5.06
N HIS A 83 -0.77 7.50 -6.04
CA HIS A 83 -1.96 7.56 -6.88
C HIS A 83 -1.66 6.86 -8.20
N TYR A 84 -2.61 6.05 -8.69
CA TYR A 84 -2.42 5.40 -9.98
C TYR A 84 -2.57 6.43 -11.11
N ASP A 85 -1.89 6.12 -12.23
CA ASP A 85 -1.94 6.95 -13.42
C ASP A 85 -2.56 6.14 -14.56
N ASP A 86 -3.71 6.60 -15.07
CA ASP A 86 -4.45 5.91 -16.13
C ASP A 86 -3.62 5.70 -17.39
N ARG A 87 -2.64 6.57 -17.65
CA ARG A 87 -1.76 6.43 -18.81
C ARG A 87 -0.93 5.15 -18.78
N HIS A 88 -0.79 4.56 -17.62
CA HIS A 88 0.00 3.33 -17.44
C HIS A 88 -0.87 2.09 -17.32
N MET A 89 -2.18 2.23 -17.52
CA MET A 89 -3.09 1.08 -17.47
C MET A 89 -2.82 0.17 -18.68
N PRO A 90 -2.49 -1.11 -18.46
CA PRO A 90 -2.24 -2.03 -19.56
C PRO A 90 -3.46 -2.17 -20.47
N VAL A 91 -3.20 -2.35 -21.77
CA VAL A 91 -4.27 -2.55 -22.76
C VAL A 91 -5.06 -3.81 -22.43
N GLY A 92 -6.39 -3.69 -22.47
CA GLY A 92 -7.28 -4.83 -22.20
C GLY A 92 -7.71 -5.00 -20.76
N LEU A 93 -7.19 -4.19 -19.84
CA LEU A 93 -7.63 -4.22 -18.46
C LEU A 93 -8.70 -3.15 -18.22
N TYR A 94 -9.55 -3.40 -17.23
CA TYR A 94 -10.63 -2.49 -16.86
C TYR A 94 -10.22 -1.61 -15.69
N GLN A 95 -10.47 -0.30 -15.80
CA GLN A 95 -10.08 0.66 -14.77
C GLN A 95 -10.78 0.46 -13.43
N ASP A 96 -11.99 -0.09 -13.46
CA ASP A 96 -12.77 -0.29 -12.23
C ASP A 96 -12.35 -1.54 -11.45
N GLU A 97 -11.40 -2.32 -11.95
CA GLU A 97 -10.90 -3.47 -11.22
C GLU A 97 -9.70 -3.07 -10.35
N SER A 98 -9.75 -3.44 -9.08
CA SER A 98 -8.73 -3.06 -8.10
C SER A 98 -7.34 -3.53 -8.49
N ASP A 99 -7.21 -4.77 -8.97
CA ASP A 99 -5.92 -5.31 -9.36
C ASP A 99 -5.29 -4.52 -10.51
N ASN A 100 -6.11 -4.08 -11.46
CA ASN A 100 -5.64 -3.28 -12.59
C ASN A 100 -5.15 -1.91 -12.13
N LYS A 101 -5.84 -1.30 -11.17
CA LYS A 101 -5.46 -0.01 -10.60
C LYS A 101 -4.16 -0.12 -9.82
N ILE A 102 -3.97 -1.21 -9.10
CA ILE A 102 -2.72 -1.48 -8.37
C ILE A 102 -1.57 -1.64 -9.37
N LEU A 103 -1.79 -2.37 -10.45
CA LEU A 103 -0.78 -2.54 -11.49
C LEU A 103 -0.42 -1.20 -12.15
N ALA A 104 -1.40 -0.36 -12.43
CA ALA A 104 -1.17 0.96 -13.01
C ALA A 104 -0.32 1.82 -12.07
N ALA A 105 -0.59 1.79 -10.76
CA ALA A 105 0.19 2.52 -9.78
C ALA A 105 1.65 2.03 -9.77
N ALA A 106 1.88 0.71 -9.83
CA ALA A 106 3.22 0.15 -9.87
C ALA A 106 3.98 0.59 -11.13
N ILE A 107 3.32 0.62 -12.28
CA ILE A 107 3.93 1.08 -13.54
C ILE A 107 4.28 2.57 -13.44
N SER A 108 3.38 3.40 -12.90
CA SER A 108 3.63 4.82 -12.72
C SER A 108 4.86 5.08 -11.85
N LEU A 109 5.05 4.29 -10.81
CA LEU A 109 6.19 4.42 -9.92
C LEU A 109 7.51 4.07 -10.59
N ARG A 110 7.51 3.15 -11.54
CA ARG A 110 8.73 2.75 -12.25
C ARG A 110 9.29 3.88 -13.12
N GLU A 111 8.47 4.82 -13.52
CA GLU A 111 8.88 5.92 -14.38
C GLU A 111 9.43 7.11 -13.61
N LYS A 112 9.36 7.04 -12.31
CA LYS A 112 9.92 8.07 -11.44
C LYS A 112 11.35 7.72 -11.07
#